data_f49fc9ec7121442beab21cbca5089688
#
_entry.id   f49fc9ec7121442beab21cbca5089688
#
_cell.length_a   1.000
_cell.length_b   1.000
_cell.length_c   1.000
_cell.angle_alpha   90.00
_cell.angle_beta   90.00
_cell.angle_gamma   90.00
#
_symmetry.space_group_name_H-M   'P 1'
#
loop_
_entity.id
_entity.type
_entity.pdbx_description
1 polymer ?
#
loop_
_entity_poly.entity_id
_entity_poly.type
_entity_poly.pdbx_seq_one_letter_code
_entity_poly.pdbx_strand_id
1 'polypeptide(L)'
;MSLHAQLSPEAIERLHKQRRNSTISSIVIAFLSITLVALVLGVFLLPSLVKEVPTIVTYESNLDNDNELVEKKVQVSTNRKPSSPSSSMSKVIVSNTSSPTSVPVPEVDVTNPSLDFGDGDDFGSGWGDGDGTGGGFGNIPATMKKRCSKEDRLARLQETGGTPECEEAVVKALRWLKKTQKSDGSWGGSNQAAMTGFALLAYLGHCETPHSEEFGDTVTRAILYLINVGLKNDGRIATSAPASNHWVYEHGIGTYALAEAYTFCSKLNINFPDLDKVTIQAGDMIIQGQGESGGWVYCFASTNSGDNSVGFWQIQALKACYHTGLWTDSKLKKSGRKALEWLEKAQGANGAIGYRGNSGQSPGLTGGGVLCFQMWDAGRSRNARSGVKYLSKNSDFNWGEENANLYYHYYNAQALINHGGVDWEVYNAKFRDELLKNQAGDGSWNQSGVKHGPVNNHMATCLATLMLEVYYRFLPGTGAGTK
;
A
#
# COMPACT_ATOMS: atom_id res chain seq x y z
N MET A 1 53.37 35.01 41.92
CA MET A 1 54.25 33.88 41.62
C MET A 1 53.89 33.31 40.29
N SER A 2 54.65 33.59 39.25
CA SER A 2 54.42 33.10 37.89
C SER A 2 55.11 31.74 37.75
N LEU A 3 54.30 30.66 37.63
CA LEU A 3 54.81 29.32 37.36
C LEU A 3 55.09 29.22 35.86
N HIS A 4 56.24 29.64 35.39
CA HIS A 4 56.72 29.23 34.06
C HIS A 4 57.30 27.81 34.18
N ALA A 5 56.46 26.79 33.92
CA ALA A 5 57.00 25.46 33.73
C ALA A 5 57.82 25.47 32.42
N GLN A 6 59.14 25.42 32.50
CA GLN A 6 59.99 25.21 31.33
C GLN A 6 59.86 23.78 30.90
N LEU A 7 59.29 23.59 29.70
CA LEU A 7 59.21 22.28 29.07
C LEU A 7 60.59 21.71 28.81
N SER A 8 60.78 20.42 29.07
CA SER A 8 62.05 19.76 28.79
C SER A 8 62.34 19.79 27.27
N PRO A 9 63.60 19.79 26.86
CA PRO A 9 64.00 19.81 25.44
C PRO A 9 63.36 18.69 24.66
N GLU A 10 63.16 17.51 25.23
CA GLU A 10 62.51 16.38 24.63
C GLU A 10 60.95 16.59 24.42
N ALA A 11 60.35 17.33 25.37
CA ALA A 11 58.91 17.67 25.24
C ALA A 11 58.71 18.72 24.13
N ILE A 12 59.62 19.63 23.94
CA ILE A 12 59.58 20.61 22.85
C ILE A 12 59.75 19.93 21.49
N GLU A 13 60.68 18.98 21.39
CA GLU A 13 60.90 18.23 20.14
C GLU A 13 59.70 17.39 19.77
N ARG A 14 59.04 16.72 20.75
CA ARG A 14 57.81 15.98 20.55
C ARG A 14 56.68 16.90 20.07
N LEU A 15 56.50 18.07 20.65
CA LEU A 15 55.53 19.08 20.23
C LEU A 15 55.78 19.57 18.80
N HIS A 16 57.04 19.82 18.44
CA HIS A 16 57.39 20.20 17.07
C HIS A 16 57.10 19.09 16.06
N LYS A 17 57.39 17.84 16.39
CA LYS A 17 57.11 16.67 15.57
C LYS A 17 55.60 16.47 15.42
N GLN A 18 54.84 16.61 16.50
CA GLN A 18 53.38 16.50 16.49
C GLN A 18 52.73 17.63 15.65
N ARG A 19 53.18 18.88 15.82
CA ARG A 19 52.72 20.02 15.02
C ARG A 19 53.00 19.82 13.53
N ARG A 20 54.20 19.36 13.18
CA ARG A 20 54.55 19.07 11.78
C ARG A 20 53.68 17.98 11.19
N ASN A 21 53.46 16.89 11.92
CA ASN A 21 52.62 15.79 11.46
C ASN A 21 51.15 16.22 11.33
N SER A 22 50.64 17.03 12.28
CA SER A 22 49.30 17.59 12.20
C SER A 22 49.13 18.51 11.00
N THR A 23 50.11 19.37 10.71
CA THR A 23 50.10 20.25 9.54
C THR A 23 50.10 19.45 8.24
N ILE A 24 50.96 18.42 8.13
CA ILE A 24 51.03 17.55 6.97
C ILE A 24 49.68 16.81 6.76
N SER A 25 49.12 16.24 7.85
CA SER A 25 47.82 15.55 7.77
C SER A 25 46.72 16.50 7.34
N SER A 26 46.68 17.73 7.84
CA SER A 26 45.67 18.73 7.44
C SER A 26 45.77 19.10 5.96
N ILE A 27 47.01 19.24 5.44
CA ILE A 27 47.23 19.51 4.00
C ILE A 27 46.77 18.35 3.13
N VAL A 28 47.08 17.11 3.55
CA VAL A 28 46.65 15.90 2.82
C VAL A 28 45.12 15.79 2.79
N ILE A 29 44.47 16.00 3.95
CA ILE A 29 43.00 15.96 4.03
C ILE A 29 42.36 17.05 3.15
N ALA A 30 42.89 18.28 3.19
CA ALA A 30 42.41 19.38 2.37
C ALA A 30 42.53 19.05 0.86
N PHE A 31 43.70 18.50 0.46
CA PHE A 31 43.91 18.11 -0.94
C PHE A 31 42.96 17.00 -1.39
N LEU A 32 42.78 15.96 -0.56
CA LEU A 32 41.84 14.87 -0.85
C LEU A 32 40.40 15.38 -0.92
N SER A 33 40.00 16.30 -0.06
CA SER A 33 38.68 16.91 -0.05
C SER A 33 38.42 17.70 -1.33
N ILE A 34 39.39 18.52 -1.76
CA ILE A 34 39.28 19.29 -3.02
C ILE A 34 39.22 18.36 -4.22
N THR A 35 40.01 17.29 -4.25
CA THR A 35 40.04 16.32 -5.31
C THR A 35 38.69 15.57 -5.39
N LEU A 36 38.11 15.20 -4.25
CA LEU A 36 36.80 14.55 -4.19
C LEU A 36 35.69 15.49 -4.73
N VAL A 37 35.69 16.75 -4.31
CA VAL A 37 34.75 17.75 -4.80
C VAL A 37 34.89 17.94 -6.32
N ALA A 38 36.12 18.02 -6.83
CA ALA A 38 36.39 18.17 -8.26
C ALA A 38 35.91 16.93 -9.06
N LEU A 39 36.09 15.70 -8.51
CA LEU A 39 35.57 14.48 -9.12
C LEU A 39 34.06 14.46 -9.16
N VAL A 40 33.39 14.83 -8.07
CA VAL A 40 31.94 14.91 -8.00
C VAL A 40 31.41 15.95 -9.00
N LEU A 41 31.98 17.14 -9.02
CA LEU A 41 31.63 18.18 -10.01
C LEU A 41 31.92 17.74 -11.43
N GLY A 42 33.01 17.02 -11.68
CA GLY A 42 33.31 16.45 -12.99
C GLY A 42 32.25 15.48 -13.49
N VAL A 43 31.72 14.62 -12.61
CA VAL A 43 30.61 13.71 -12.96
C VAL A 43 29.33 14.47 -13.31
N PHE A 44 29.03 15.58 -12.63
CA PHE A 44 27.84 16.37 -12.89
C PHE A 44 27.98 17.37 -14.04
N LEU A 45 29.19 17.84 -14.32
CA LEU A 45 29.45 18.85 -15.36
C LEU A 45 29.94 18.26 -16.69
N LEU A 46 30.34 16.98 -16.73
CA LEU A 46 30.59 16.31 -17.99
C LEU A 46 29.27 16.16 -18.74
N PRO A 47 29.14 16.74 -19.95
CA PRO A 47 27.94 16.50 -20.75
C PRO A 47 27.83 14.99 -20.93
N SER A 48 26.67 14.42 -20.56
CA SER A 48 26.36 13.06 -20.95
C SER A 48 26.59 12.95 -22.44
N LEU A 49 27.46 12.03 -22.88
CA LEU A 49 27.59 11.66 -24.27
C LEU A 49 26.23 11.12 -24.70
N VAL A 50 25.34 12.01 -25.10
CA VAL A 50 24.05 11.65 -25.69
C VAL A 50 24.41 10.94 -27.00
N LYS A 51 24.36 9.60 -26.96
CA LYS A 51 24.34 8.81 -28.18
C LYS A 51 23.09 9.25 -28.92
N GLU A 52 23.30 9.87 -30.11
CA GLU A 52 22.18 10.15 -30.99
C GLU A 52 21.40 8.85 -31.22
N VAL A 53 20.13 8.85 -30.84
CA VAL A 53 19.25 7.70 -31.06
C VAL A 53 18.97 7.66 -32.58
N PRO A 54 19.24 6.54 -33.28
CA PRO A 54 18.94 6.47 -34.70
C PRO A 54 17.46 6.69 -34.95
N THR A 55 17.12 7.65 -35.76
CA THR A 55 15.73 7.94 -36.15
C THR A 55 15.39 7.04 -37.33
N ILE A 56 14.44 6.14 -37.17
CA ILE A 56 13.90 5.33 -38.28
C ILE A 56 12.76 6.11 -38.90
N VAL A 57 12.89 6.49 -40.15
CA VAL A 57 11.84 7.11 -40.93
C VAL A 57 11.13 6.01 -41.72
N THR A 58 9.86 5.76 -41.42
CA THR A 58 9.01 4.86 -42.20
C THR A 58 8.07 5.67 -43.07
N TYR A 59 8.02 5.32 -44.36
CA TYR A 59 7.11 5.91 -45.33
C TYR A 59 5.93 4.96 -45.52
N GLU A 60 4.71 5.38 -45.22
CA GLU A 60 3.51 4.69 -45.66
C GLU A 60 3.09 5.20 -47.03
N SER A 61 3.12 4.33 -48.04
CA SER A 61 2.53 4.65 -49.31
C SER A 61 1.04 4.31 -49.28
N ASN A 62 0.18 5.30 -49.31
CA ASN A 62 -1.24 5.11 -49.65
C ASN A 62 -1.36 4.85 -51.14
N LEU A 63 -1.79 3.64 -51.50
CA LEU A 63 -1.95 3.21 -52.91
C LEU A 63 -3.17 3.82 -53.60
N ASP A 64 -3.91 4.75 -52.98
CA ASP A 64 -5.17 5.30 -53.52
C ASP A 64 -5.30 6.84 -53.45
N ASN A 65 -4.23 7.60 -53.46
CA ASN A 65 -4.33 9.00 -53.87
C ASN A 65 -2.95 9.60 -54.18
N ASP A 66 -2.81 10.17 -55.34
CA ASP A 66 -1.67 10.97 -55.74
C ASP A 66 -1.43 12.14 -54.79
N ASN A 67 -0.13 12.29 -54.36
CA ASN A 67 0.44 13.46 -53.73
C ASN A 67 0.14 13.65 -52.21
N GLU A 68 0.94 13.02 -51.35
CA GLU A 68 1.73 13.65 -50.29
C GLU A 68 2.38 12.59 -49.43
N LEU A 69 3.72 12.55 -49.40
CA LEU A 69 4.49 11.72 -48.48
C LEU A 69 4.43 12.36 -47.08
N VAL A 70 3.70 11.74 -46.14
CA VAL A 70 3.68 12.18 -44.75
C VAL A 70 4.82 11.53 -44.00
N GLU A 71 5.82 12.32 -43.62
CA GLU A 71 6.97 11.89 -42.83
C GLU A 71 6.56 11.73 -41.35
N LYS A 72 6.43 10.48 -40.86
CA LYS A 72 6.15 10.19 -39.46
C LYS A 72 7.44 9.84 -38.74
N LYS A 73 7.96 10.74 -37.89
CA LYS A 73 9.14 10.48 -37.05
C LYS A 73 8.73 9.65 -35.84
N VAL A 74 9.19 8.41 -35.80
CA VAL A 74 9.02 7.53 -34.63
C VAL A 74 10.34 7.47 -33.85
N GLN A 75 10.36 7.97 -32.64
CA GLN A 75 11.51 7.80 -31.73
C GLN A 75 11.48 6.38 -31.14
N VAL A 76 12.43 5.55 -31.51
CA VAL A 76 12.63 4.24 -30.91
C VAL A 76 13.66 4.37 -29.79
N SER A 77 13.23 4.23 -28.56
CA SER A 77 14.14 4.15 -27.41
C SER A 77 14.86 2.79 -27.42
N THR A 78 16.17 2.80 -27.69
CA THR A 78 17.00 1.59 -27.74
C THR A 78 17.57 1.15 -26.38
N ASN A 79 17.12 1.74 -25.26
CA ASN A 79 17.60 1.41 -23.91
C ASN A 79 16.75 0.32 -23.22
N ARG A 80 16.52 -0.82 -23.90
CA ARG A 80 16.18 -2.04 -23.18
C ARG A 80 17.42 -2.92 -23.07
N LYS A 81 18.04 -2.99 -21.90
CA LYS A 81 18.88 -4.15 -21.57
C LYS A 81 18.03 -5.39 -21.82
N PRO A 82 18.53 -6.42 -22.50
CA PRO A 82 17.80 -7.68 -22.57
C PRO A 82 17.55 -8.16 -21.15
N SER A 83 16.28 -8.29 -20.79
CA SER A 83 15.91 -9.04 -19.60
C SER A 83 16.48 -10.44 -19.73
N SER A 84 17.08 -10.96 -18.67
CA SER A 84 17.46 -12.37 -18.59
C SER A 84 16.30 -13.20 -19.13
N PRO A 85 16.52 -14.24 -19.93
CA PRO A 85 15.44 -15.03 -20.45
C PRO A 85 14.66 -15.60 -19.27
N SER A 86 13.45 -15.09 -19.07
CA SER A 86 12.47 -15.77 -18.22
C SER A 86 12.22 -17.11 -18.89
N SER A 87 12.34 -18.19 -18.13
CA SER A 87 12.04 -19.53 -18.56
C SER A 87 10.77 -19.54 -19.41
N SER A 88 10.98 -19.73 -20.71
CA SER A 88 10.05 -20.15 -21.75
C SER A 88 8.55 -20.10 -21.44
N MET A 89 7.91 -18.99 -21.77
CA MET A 89 6.53 -19.05 -22.23
C MET A 89 6.54 -19.34 -23.72
N SER A 90 6.34 -20.59 -24.10
CA SER A 90 6.07 -20.98 -25.48
C SER A 90 4.73 -20.38 -25.88
N LYS A 91 4.76 -19.41 -26.79
CA LYS A 91 3.58 -18.85 -27.39
C LYS A 91 2.96 -19.91 -28.28
N VAL A 92 1.83 -20.47 -27.88
CA VAL A 92 1.04 -21.37 -28.74
C VAL A 92 0.39 -20.51 -29.83
N ILE A 93 0.86 -20.63 -31.05
CA ILE A 93 0.19 -20.05 -32.22
C ILE A 93 -0.80 -21.11 -32.71
N VAL A 94 -2.09 -20.89 -32.46
CA VAL A 94 -3.16 -21.70 -33.04
C VAL A 94 -3.36 -21.23 -34.47
N SER A 95 -2.87 -21.98 -35.46
CA SER A 95 -3.21 -21.77 -36.86
C SER A 95 -4.41 -22.63 -37.22
N ASN A 96 -5.49 -22.01 -37.73
CA ASN A 96 -6.66 -22.69 -38.29
C ASN A 96 -6.38 -23.21 -39.71
N THR A 97 -5.42 -24.08 -39.86
CA THR A 97 -5.23 -24.84 -41.11
C THR A 97 -5.48 -26.31 -40.83
N SER A 98 -6.50 -26.85 -41.45
CA SER A 98 -6.78 -28.28 -41.48
C SER A 98 -5.66 -29.00 -42.27
N SER A 99 -4.67 -29.50 -41.57
CA SER A 99 -3.67 -30.40 -42.12
C SER A 99 -3.77 -31.77 -41.41
N PRO A 100 -3.79 -32.89 -42.12
CA PRO A 100 -4.04 -34.20 -41.55
C PRO A 100 -2.85 -34.89 -40.89
N THR A 101 -1.84 -34.14 -40.51
CA THR A 101 -0.68 -34.66 -39.74
C THR A 101 -0.73 -34.18 -38.31
N SER A 102 -1.22 -35.03 -37.43
CA SER A 102 -1.16 -34.83 -35.99
C SER A 102 0.31 -34.95 -35.52
N VAL A 103 0.91 -33.82 -35.19
CA VAL A 103 2.15 -33.78 -34.41
C VAL A 103 1.75 -34.00 -32.95
N PRO A 104 2.29 -34.99 -32.22
CA PRO A 104 2.01 -35.15 -30.81
C PRO A 104 2.48 -33.90 -30.06
N VAL A 105 1.55 -33.21 -29.44
CA VAL A 105 1.84 -32.12 -28.50
C VAL A 105 2.38 -32.78 -27.25
N PRO A 106 3.60 -32.46 -26.77
CA PRO A 106 4.06 -32.95 -25.49
C PRO A 106 3.08 -32.41 -24.42
N GLU A 107 2.51 -33.29 -23.62
CA GLU A 107 1.83 -32.92 -22.39
C GLU A 107 2.88 -32.23 -21.51
N VAL A 108 2.84 -30.92 -21.51
CA VAL A 108 3.53 -30.13 -20.48
C VAL A 108 2.63 -30.23 -19.27
N ASP A 109 3.06 -30.97 -18.27
CA ASP A 109 2.53 -30.85 -16.91
C ASP A 109 2.58 -29.39 -16.55
N VAL A 110 1.44 -28.71 -16.65
CA VAL A 110 1.25 -27.40 -16.05
C VAL A 110 1.23 -27.69 -14.56
N THR A 111 2.42 -27.66 -13.95
CA THR A 111 2.51 -27.56 -12.51
C THR A 111 1.63 -26.38 -12.16
N ASN A 112 0.51 -26.63 -11.47
CA ASN A 112 -0.29 -25.62 -10.85
C ASN A 112 0.67 -24.60 -10.24
N PRO A 113 0.57 -23.29 -10.59
CA PRO A 113 1.41 -22.30 -9.94
C PRO A 113 1.24 -22.54 -8.45
N SER A 114 2.35 -22.78 -7.78
CA SER A 114 2.33 -23.04 -6.36
C SER A 114 1.59 -21.87 -5.75
N LEU A 115 0.45 -22.17 -5.17
CA LEU A 115 -0.31 -21.24 -4.33
C LEU A 115 0.47 -21.05 -3.03
N ASP A 116 1.78 -21.06 -3.10
CA ASP A 116 2.66 -20.81 -1.99
C ASP A 116 2.52 -19.34 -1.62
N PHE A 117 1.65 -19.09 -0.68
CA PHE A 117 1.72 -17.90 0.14
C PHE A 117 3.04 -18.04 0.89
N GLY A 118 4.09 -17.41 0.38
CA GLY A 118 5.40 -17.50 0.98
C GLY A 118 5.26 -17.39 2.49
N ASP A 119 5.84 -18.32 3.20
CA ASP A 119 6.02 -18.20 4.63
C ASP A 119 6.52 -16.79 4.87
N GLY A 120 5.81 -16.00 5.70
CA GLY A 120 5.99 -14.55 5.83
C GLY A 120 7.37 -14.07 6.25
N ASP A 121 8.39 -14.90 6.17
CA ASP A 121 9.81 -14.58 6.33
C ASP A 121 10.45 -14.03 5.04
N ASP A 122 9.82 -14.17 3.87
CA ASP A 122 10.32 -13.65 2.59
C ASP A 122 10.21 -12.12 2.44
N PHE A 123 9.70 -11.43 3.44
CA PHE A 123 9.67 -9.97 3.48
C PHE A 123 11.07 -9.35 3.72
N GLY A 124 12.05 -10.15 4.11
CA GLY A 124 13.41 -9.72 4.43
C GLY A 124 14.45 -9.86 3.31
N SER A 125 14.23 -10.71 2.31
CA SER A 125 15.26 -11.02 1.30
C SER A 125 14.89 -10.72 -0.16
N GLY A 126 13.64 -10.34 -0.44
CA GLY A 126 13.14 -10.01 -1.78
C GLY A 126 13.44 -8.59 -2.26
N TRP A 127 14.57 -8.03 -1.91
CA TRP A 127 15.04 -6.75 -2.44
C TRP A 127 15.68 -6.98 -3.81
N GLY A 128 14.86 -7.08 -4.84
CA GLY A 128 15.36 -7.10 -6.20
C GLY A 128 16.04 -5.78 -6.52
N ASP A 129 17.33 -5.85 -6.91
CA ASP A 129 18.07 -4.79 -7.58
C ASP A 129 17.36 -4.45 -8.91
N GLY A 130 16.32 -3.64 -8.82
CA GLY A 130 15.63 -3.09 -9.98
C GLY A 130 16.19 -1.71 -10.27
N ASP A 131 17.09 -1.59 -11.26
CA ASP A 131 17.47 -0.32 -11.90
C ASP A 131 16.23 0.37 -12.49
N GLY A 132 15.45 1.03 -11.62
CA GLY A 132 14.36 1.90 -12.03
C GLY A 132 14.87 3.34 -12.04
N THR A 133 15.28 3.82 -13.21
CA THR A 133 15.49 5.24 -13.48
C THR A 133 14.16 5.97 -13.37
N GLY A 134 13.89 6.53 -12.21
CA GLY A 134 12.70 7.36 -11.96
C GLY A 134 12.32 7.42 -10.50
N GLY A 135 12.75 8.48 -9.80
CA GLY A 135 12.05 8.98 -8.64
C GLY A 135 12.01 8.15 -7.36
N GLY A 136 13.11 7.54 -6.91
CA GLY A 136 13.21 7.06 -5.52
C GLY A 136 12.39 5.81 -5.13
N PHE A 137 11.52 5.30 -6.00
CA PHE A 137 10.65 4.16 -5.70
C PHE A 137 11.34 2.78 -5.75
N GLY A 138 12.63 2.70 -6.04
CA GLY A 138 13.41 1.46 -6.11
C GLY A 138 13.38 0.62 -4.82
N ASN A 139 13.25 1.28 -3.68
CA ASN A 139 13.31 0.68 -2.35
C ASN A 139 11.95 0.26 -1.78
N ILE A 140 10.84 0.49 -2.49
CA ILE A 140 9.50 0.08 -2.04
C ILE A 140 9.33 -1.42 -2.31
N PRO A 141 8.69 -2.19 -1.41
CA PRO A 141 8.40 -3.60 -1.64
C PRO A 141 7.71 -3.83 -2.99
N ALA A 142 8.10 -4.87 -3.72
CA ALA A 142 7.62 -5.13 -5.09
C ALA A 142 6.09 -5.14 -5.20
N THR A 143 5.39 -5.65 -4.19
CA THR A 143 3.93 -5.64 -4.11
C THR A 143 3.33 -4.24 -3.99
N MET A 144 3.98 -3.35 -3.25
CA MET A 144 3.56 -1.95 -3.14
C MET A 144 4.00 -1.12 -4.37
N LYS A 145 5.10 -1.49 -5.01
CA LYS A 145 5.66 -0.81 -6.19
C LYS A 145 4.72 -0.86 -7.40
N LYS A 146 3.96 -1.94 -7.56
CA LYS A 146 3.02 -2.12 -8.69
C LYS A 146 1.91 -1.07 -8.75
N ARG A 147 1.66 -0.34 -7.68
CA ARG A 147 0.70 0.77 -7.65
C ARG A 147 1.33 2.13 -7.93
N CYS A 148 2.68 2.20 -8.06
CA CYS A 148 3.41 3.46 -8.14
C CYS A 148 3.67 3.96 -9.57
N SER A 149 3.42 3.15 -10.59
CA SER A 149 3.42 3.60 -11.97
C SER A 149 2.02 3.50 -12.58
N LYS A 150 1.66 4.43 -13.44
CA LYS A 150 0.38 4.41 -14.15
C LYS A 150 0.26 3.19 -15.04
N GLU A 151 1.35 2.80 -15.70
CA GLU A 151 1.43 1.64 -16.57
C GLU A 151 1.16 0.35 -15.79
N ASP A 152 1.77 0.19 -14.62
CA ASP A 152 1.56 -0.97 -13.76
C ASP A 152 0.13 -1.02 -13.23
N ARG A 153 -0.45 0.12 -12.82
CA ARG A 153 -1.85 0.18 -12.38
C ARG A 153 -2.81 -0.22 -13.49
N LEU A 154 -2.64 0.31 -14.71
CA LEU A 154 -3.47 -0.03 -15.85
C LEU A 154 -3.32 -1.50 -16.25
N ALA A 155 -2.11 -2.05 -16.21
CA ALA A 155 -1.89 -3.48 -16.46
C ALA A 155 -2.62 -4.34 -15.40
N ARG A 156 -2.53 -3.98 -14.13
CA ARG A 156 -3.21 -4.69 -13.04
C ARG A 156 -4.74 -4.60 -13.13
N LEU A 157 -5.28 -3.45 -13.52
CA LEU A 157 -6.71 -3.29 -13.80
C LEU A 157 -7.15 -4.30 -14.87
N GLN A 158 -6.44 -4.35 -15.99
CA GLN A 158 -6.75 -5.27 -17.08
C GLN A 158 -6.66 -6.75 -16.65
N GLU A 159 -5.62 -7.13 -15.89
CA GLU A 159 -5.42 -8.50 -15.41
C GLU A 159 -6.50 -8.97 -14.44
N THR A 160 -7.07 -8.06 -13.67
CA THR A 160 -7.97 -8.39 -12.55
C THR A 160 -9.42 -7.97 -12.78
N GLY A 161 -9.77 -7.53 -14.00
CA GLY A 161 -11.14 -7.23 -14.41
C GLY A 161 -11.59 -5.80 -14.10
N GLY A 162 -10.67 -4.90 -13.80
CA GLY A 162 -10.90 -3.45 -13.78
C GLY A 162 -10.83 -2.86 -15.19
N THR A 163 -11.11 -1.56 -15.30
CA THR A 163 -11.05 -0.81 -16.56
C THR A 163 -10.31 0.52 -16.36
N PRO A 164 -9.83 1.17 -17.44
CA PRO A 164 -9.18 2.48 -17.33
C PRO A 164 -10.03 3.54 -16.63
N GLU A 165 -11.36 3.45 -16.75
CA GLU A 165 -12.31 4.35 -16.08
C GLU A 165 -12.25 4.22 -14.56
N CYS A 166 -11.85 3.05 -14.02
CA CYS A 166 -11.59 2.88 -12.60
C CYS A 166 -10.45 3.78 -12.13
N GLU A 167 -9.35 3.83 -12.89
CA GLU A 167 -8.21 4.70 -12.60
C GLU A 167 -8.61 6.19 -12.69
N GLU A 168 -9.37 6.57 -13.72
CA GLU A 168 -9.87 7.94 -13.86
C GLU A 168 -10.77 8.35 -12.69
N ALA A 169 -11.64 7.43 -12.25
CA ALA A 169 -12.54 7.66 -11.12
C ALA A 169 -11.75 7.84 -9.81
N VAL A 170 -10.71 7.04 -9.58
CA VAL A 170 -9.79 7.19 -8.44
C VAL A 170 -9.12 8.56 -8.47
N VAL A 171 -8.53 8.96 -9.58
CA VAL A 171 -7.84 10.26 -9.69
C VAL A 171 -8.81 11.43 -9.46
N LYS A 172 -10.03 11.37 -10.00
CA LYS A 172 -11.08 12.38 -9.73
C LYS A 172 -11.41 12.47 -8.23
N ALA A 173 -11.52 11.33 -7.56
CA ALA A 173 -11.78 11.28 -6.12
C ALA A 173 -10.62 11.86 -5.30
N LEU A 174 -9.38 11.53 -5.62
CA LEU A 174 -8.20 12.10 -4.96
C LEU A 174 -8.13 13.62 -5.12
N ARG A 175 -8.50 14.15 -6.28
CA ARG A 175 -8.62 15.60 -6.52
C ARG A 175 -9.72 16.23 -5.70
N TRP A 176 -10.87 15.57 -5.54
CA TRP A 176 -11.92 16.02 -4.66
C TRP A 176 -11.47 16.03 -3.19
N LEU A 177 -10.79 14.96 -2.73
CA LEU A 177 -10.21 14.90 -1.40
C LEU A 177 -9.20 16.03 -1.17
N LYS A 178 -8.30 16.30 -2.13
CA LYS A 178 -7.37 17.45 -2.05
C LYS A 178 -8.10 18.76 -1.85
N LYS A 179 -9.16 19.01 -2.62
CA LYS A 179 -9.96 20.24 -2.55
C LYS A 179 -10.70 20.40 -1.22
N THR A 180 -11.07 19.30 -0.59
CA THR A 180 -11.87 19.29 0.65
C THR A 180 -11.04 19.16 1.92
N GLN A 181 -9.71 19.04 1.81
CA GLN A 181 -8.80 19.02 2.95
C GLN A 181 -8.84 20.36 3.69
N LYS A 182 -8.94 20.32 5.01
CA LYS A 182 -8.89 21.50 5.86
C LYS A 182 -7.46 22.05 5.97
N SER A 183 -7.36 23.30 6.43
CA SER A 183 -6.07 23.97 6.64
C SER A 183 -5.15 23.27 7.64
N ASP A 184 -5.72 22.56 8.63
CA ASP A 184 -4.98 21.75 9.60
C ASP A 184 -4.53 20.38 9.08
N GLY A 185 -4.85 20.05 7.83
CA GLY A 185 -4.52 18.77 7.19
C GLY A 185 -5.56 17.67 7.37
N SER A 186 -6.62 17.91 8.12
CA SER A 186 -7.69 16.94 8.40
C SER A 186 -8.83 16.97 7.41
N TRP A 187 -9.74 15.99 7.54
CA TRP A 187 -11.05 15.93 6.90
C TRP A 187 -12.16 15.64 7.91
N GLY A 188 -13.38 15.83 7.45
CA GLY A 188 -14.59 15.54 8.22
C GLY A 188 -14.93 16.57 9.28
N GLY A 189 -16.14 16.49 9.85
CA GLY A 189 -16.63 17.32 10.95
C GLY A 189 -16.42 16.66 12.31
N SER A 190 -16.65 15.35 12.39
CA SER A 190 -16.46 14.48 13.56
C SER A 190 -15.54 13.32 13.22
N ASN A 191 -14.99 12.65 14.23
CA ASN A 191 -14.08 11.51 14.07
C ASN A 191 -12.94 11.82 13.08
N GLN A 192 -12.34 13.01 13.21
CA GLN A 192 -11.42 13.56 12.21
C GLN A 192 -10.20 12.68 12.00
N ALA A 193 -9.73 11.95 13.03
CA ALA A 193 -8.60 11.05 12.89
C ALA A 193 -8.94 9.88 11.95
N ALA A 194 -10.15 9.29 12.06
CA ALA A 194 -10.59 8.26 11.12
C ALA A 194 -10.78 8.81 9.71
N MET A 195 -11.41 9.98 9.57
CA MET A 195 -11.66 10.60 8.26
C MET A 195 -10.34 10.95 7.55
N THR A 196 -9.35 11.43 8.30
CA THR A 196 -8.01 11.69 7.78
C THR A 196 -7.28 10.39 7.45
N GLY A 197 -7.42 9.37 8.29
CA GLY A 197 -6.87 8.03 8.05
C GLY A 197 -7.41 7.41 6.76
N PHE A 198 -8.71 7.46 6.51
CA PHE A 198 -9.32 6.99 5.25
C PHE A 198 -8.77 7.72 4.02
N ALA A 199 -8.69 9.05 4.07
CA ALA A 199 -8.14 9.82 2.96
C ALA A 199 -6.66 9.49 2.71
N LEU A 200 -5.86 9.41 3.78
CA LEU A 200 -4.45 9.04 3.68
C LEU A 200 -4.27 7.63 3.09
N LEU A 201 -5.10 6.65 3.50
CA LEU A 201 -5.09 5.31 2.94
C LEU A 201 -5.44 5.30 1.44
N ALA A 202 -6.38 6.15 0.99
CA ALA A 202 -6.69 6.30 -0.42
C ALA A 202 -5.49 6.89 -1.20
N TYR A 203 -4.86 7.95 -0.71
CA TYR A 203 -3.65 8.48 -1.35
C TYR A 203 -2.52 7.44 -1.42
N LEU A 204 -2.21 6.79 -0.31
CA LEU A 204 -1.18 5.75 -0.27
C LEU A 204 -1.56 4.53 -1.13
N GLY A 205 -2.85 4.22 -1.23
CA GLY A 205 -3.39 3.18 -2.11
C GLY A 205 -3.08 3.42 -3.58
N HIS A 206 -3.12 4.67 -4.01
CA HIS A 206 -2.70 5.10 -5.35
C HIS A 206 -1.19 5.36 -5.48
N CYS A 207 -0.41 5.09 -4.42
CA CYS A 207 1.02 5.41 -4.30
C CYS A 207 1.33 6.91 -4.24
N GLU A 208 0.40 7.73 -3.81
CA GLU A 208 0.69 9.14 -3.55
C GLU A 208 1.45 9.29 -2.24
N THR A 209 2.59 9.94 -2.30
CA THR A 209 3.53 10.11 -1.20
C THR A 209 3.85 11.60 -1.02
N PRO A 210 4.55 12.00 0.04
CA PRO A 210 5.01 13.39 0.17
C PRO A 210 5.82 13.93 -1.02
N HIS A 211 6.40 13.04 -1.84
CA HIS A 211 7.13 13.41 -3.05
C HIS A 211 6.25 13.51 -4.30
N SER A 212 4.95 13.19 -4.21
CA SER A 212 4.03 13.28 -5.36
C SER A 212 3.83 14.73 -5.79
N GLU A 213 3.98 15.01 -7.08
CA GLU A 213 3.88 16.36 -7.63
C GLU A 213 2.50 16.99 -7.36
N GLU A 214 1.42 16.27 -7.64
CA GLU A 214 0.05 16.80 -7.47
C GLU A 214 -0.44 16.72 -6.02
N PHE A 215 -0.14 15.64 -5.28
CA PHE A 215 -0.80 15.35 -4.01
C PHE A 215 0.14 15.38 -2.78
N GLY A 216 1.45 15.60 -2.99
CA GLY A 216 2.45 15.48 -1.93
C GLY A 216 2.22 16.39 -0.73
N ASP A 217 1.81 17.64 -0.94
CA ASP A 217 1.46 18.57 0.13
C ASP A 217 0.23 18.09 0.93
N THR A 218 -0.77 17.54 0.25
CA THR A 218 -1.97 16.97 0.87
C THR A 218 -1.63 15.76 1.75
N VAL A 219 -0.81 14.85 1.24
CA VAL A 219 -0.32 13.67 1.97
C VAL A 219 0.51 14.08 3.18
N THR A 220 1.44 15.03 2.99
CA THR A 220 2.29 15.57 4.06
C THR A 220 1.46 16.13 5.20
N ARG A 221 0.47 16.97 4.91
CA ARG A 221 -0.40 17.58 5.92
C ARG A 221 -1.26 16.54 6.65
N ALA A 222 -1.73 15.51 5.94
CA ALA A 222 -2.48 14.41 6.55
C ALA A 222 -1.63 13.61 7.55
N ILE A 223 -0.39 13.28 7.18
CA ILE A 223 0.57 12.59 8.06
C ILE A 223 0.85 13.43 9.30
N LEU A 224 1.19 14.72 9.12
CA LEU A 224 1.48 15.61 10.23
C LEU A 224 0.27 15.78 11.17
N TYR A 225 -0.94 15.84 10.62
CA TYR A 225 -2.15 15.91 11.43
C TYR A 225 -2.29 14.68 12.34
N LEU A 226 -2.14 13.46 11.79
CA LEU A 226 -2.27 12.23 12.57
C LEU A 226 -1.14 12.08 13.61
N ILE A 227 0.09 12.48 13.28
CA ILE A 227 1.20 12.53 14.24
C ILE A 227 0.83 13.47 15.39
N ASN A 228 0.35 14.68 15.10
CA ASN A 228 -0.02 15.65 16.13
C ASN A 228 -1.18 15.16 17.01
N VAL A 229 -2.15 14.44 16.44
CA VAL A 229 -3.22 13.81 17.24
C VAL A 229 -2.65 12.77 18.18
N GLY A 230 -1.74 11.90 17.71
CA GLY A 230 -1.10 10.89 18.53
C GLY A 230 -0.24 11.49 19.65
N LEU A 231 0.57 12.52 19.36
CA LEU A 231 1.39 13.20 20.36
C LEU A 231 0.56 13.85 21.47
N LYS A 232 -0.58 14.46 21.12
CA LYS A 232 -1.48 15.11 22.09
C LYS A 232 -2.22 14.13 22.99
N ASN A 233 -2.33 12.86 22.60
CA ASN A 233 -3.12 11.86 23.27
C ASN A 233 -2.31 10.60 23.65
N ASP A 234 -1.01 10.74 23.89
CA ASP A 234 -0.10 9.66 24.33
C ASP A 234 -0.17 8.42 23.43
N GLY A 235 -0.15 8.62 22.12
CA GLY A 235 -0.21 7.56 21.11
C GLY A 235 -1.63 7.18 20.68
N ARG A 236 -2.68 7.68 21.31
CA ARG A 236 -4.07 7.44 20.90
C ARG A 236 -4.44 8.30 19.70
N ILE A 237 -4.59 7.70 18.54
CA ILE A 237 -4.94 8.41 17.30
C ILE A 237 -6.46 8.53 17.20
N ALA A 238 -7.02 9.43 17.99
CA ALA A 238 -8.44 9.70 18.02
C ALA A 238 -8.73 11.14 18.46
N THR A 239 -9.73 11.75 17.86
CA THR A 239 -10.27 13.07 18.24
C THR A 239 -11.48 12.96 19.16
N SER A 240 -12.16 11.82 19.14
CA SER A 240 -13.26 11.51 20.06
C SER A 240 -12.75 11.33 21.50
N ALA A 241 -13.61 11.71 22.46
CA ALA A 241 -13.31 11.56 23.87
C ALA A 241 -13.04 10.09 24.26
N PRO A 242 -12.20 9.82 25.27
CA PRO A 242 -11.90 8.45 25.71
C PRO A 242 -13.12 7.63 26.15
N ALA A 243 -14.19 8.29 26.61
CA ALA A 243 -15.46 7.63 26.97
C ALA A 243 -16.35 7.31 25.76
N SER A 244 -16.04 7.82 24.56
CA SER A 244 -16.79 7.54 23.35
C SER A 244 -16.47 6.16 22.78
N ASN A 245 -17.48 5.47 22.28
CA ASN A 245 -17.26 4.22 21.54
C ASN A 245 -16.53 4.41 20.22
N HIS A 246 -16.53 5.61 19.67
CA HIS A 246 -15.99 5.91 18.35
C HIS A 246 -14.47 5.96 18.29
N TRP A 247 -13.81 6.31 19.40
CA TRP A 247 -12.35 6.50 19.39
C TRP A 247 -11.58 5.23 19.01
N VAL A 248 -12.10 4.04 19.30
CA VAL A 248 -11.42 2.78 18.94
C VAL A 248 -11.38 2.55 17.42
N TYR A 249 -12.42 3.00 16.70
CA TYR A 249 -12.41 2.99 15.23
C TYR A 249 -11.41 4.01 14.69
N GLU A 250 -11.45 5.25 15.23
CA GLU A 250 -10.50 6.29 14.83
C GLU A 250 -9.06 5.82 15.02
N HIS A 251 -8.79 5.22 16.18
CA HIS A 251 -7.47 4.75 16.53
C HIS A 251 -6.98 3.64 15.60
N GLY A 252 -7.80 2.64 15.34
CA GLY A 252 -7.44 1.55 14.41
C GLY A 252 -7.19 2.05 12.99
N ILE A 253 -8.09 2.88 12.45
CA ILE A 253 -7.97 3.45 11.09
C ILE A 253 -6.77 4.39 10.99
N GLY A 254 -6.58 5.29 11.96
CA GLY A 254 -5.46 6.23 11.99
C GLY A 254 -4.11 5.53 12.16
N THR A 255 -4.03 4.51 13.02
CA THR A 255 -2.82 3.70 13.20
C THR A 255 -2.47 2.92 11.93
N TYR A 256 -3.47 2.34 11.25
CA TYR A 256 -3.27 1.69 9.96
C TYR A 256 -2.68 2.65 8.93
N ALA A 257 -3.27 3.84 8.80
CA ALA A 257 -2.81 4.86 7.86
C ALA A 257 -1.39 5.35 8.17
N LEU A 258 -1.05 5.60 9.44
CA LEU A 258 0.30 6.01 9.84
C LEU A 258 1.34 4.92 9.64
N ALA A 259 1.02 3.67 9.94
CA ALA A 259 1.92 2.56 9.73
C ALA A 259 2.22 2.33 8.24
N GLU A 260 1.21 2.46 7.37
CA GLU A 260 1.41 2.41 5.91
C GLU A 260 2.23 3.61 5.42
N ALA A 261 1.94 4.81 5.92
CA ALA A 261 2.71 6.02 5.61
C ALA A 261 4.18 5.89 6.06
N TYR A 262 4.43 5.37 7.27
CA TYR A 262 5.78 5.10 7.75
C TYR A 262 6.54 4.16 6.81
N THR A 263 5.88 3.09 6.35
CA THR A 263 6.50 2.13 5.42
C THR A 263 6.95 2.81 4.13
N PHE A 264 6.11 3.66 3.52
CA PHE A 264 6.50 4.44 2.35
C PHE A 264 7.61 5.43 2.65
N CYS A 265 7.44 6.25 3.69
CA CYS A 265 8.39 7.30 4.05
C CYS A 265 9.78 6.71 4.35
N SER A 266 9.85 5.65 5.15
CA SER A 266 11.10 4.96 5.46
C SER A 266 11.81 4.44 4.20
N LYS A 267 11.08 3.90 3.23
CA LYS A 267 11.66 3.38 1.98
C LYS A 267 12.07 4.48 1.00
N LEU A 268 11.43 5.63 1.07
CA LEU A 268 11.75 6.80 0.25
C LEU A 268 12.75 7.76 0.93
N ASN A 269 13.27 7.39 2.11
CA ASN A 269 14.14 8.24 2.94
C ASN A 269 13.49 9.58 3.31
N ILE A 270 12.16 9.59 3.48
CA ILE A 270 11.41 10.75 3.96
C ILE A 270 11.29 10.62 5.48
N ASN A 271 11.78 11.60 6.20
CA ASN A 271 11.73 11.61 7.65
C ASN A 271 10.71 12.63 8.17
N PHE A 272 9.73 12.15 8.93
CA PHE A 272 8.83 12.98 9.72
C PHE A 272 9.20 12.83 11.20
N PRO A 273 9.47 13.93 11.91
CA PRO A 273 9.69 13.87 13.35
C PRO A 273 8.53 13.15 14.06
N ASP A 274 8.85 12.26 14.99
CA ASP A 274 7.92 11.49 15.82
C ASP A 274 6.99 10.50 15.08
N LEU A 275 7.11 10.31 13.76
CA LEU A 275 6.26 9.36 13.02
C LEU A 275 6.46 7.92 13.52
N ASP A 276 7.70 7.50 13.72
CA ASP A 276 8.08 6.20 14.28
C ASP A 276 7.56 6.04 15.71
N LYS A 277 7.82 7.02 16.57
CA LYS A 277 7.39 7.03 17.97
C LYS A 277 5.88 6.93 18.11
N VAL A 278 5.12 7.76 17.39
CA VAL A 278 3.66 7.73 17.44
C VAL A 278 3.11 6.42 16.89
N THR A 279 3.70 5.90 15.80
CA THR A 279 3.31 4.60 15.23
C THR A 279 3.51 3.46 16.23
N ILE A 280 4.66 3.44 16.93
CA ILE A 280 4.94 2.44 17.99
C ILE A 280 3.95 2.57 19.13
N GLN A 281 3.74 3.77 19.67
CA GLN A 281 2.81 4.00 20.76
C GLN A 281 1.38 3.57 20.40
N ALA A 282 0.93 3.90 19.18
CA ALA A 282 -0.39 3.53 18.71
C ALA A 282 -0.54 2.01 18.54
N GLY A 283 0.42 1.34 17.93
CA GLY A 283 0.40 -0.12 17.79
C GLY A 283 0.47 -0.85 19.13
N ASP A 284 1.27 -0.35 20.07
CA ASP A 284 1.35 -0.90 21.42
C ASP A 284 0.04 -0.74 22.19
N MET A 285 -0.68 0.38 22.02
CA MET A 285 -2.01 0.59 22.58
C MET A 285 -3.03 -0.43 22.05
N ILE A 286 -2.98 -0.76 20.75
CA ILE A 286 -3.83 -1.82 20.18
C ILE A 286 -3.51 -3.18 20.82
N ILE A 287 -2.24 -3.52 20.98
CA ILE A 287 -1.81 -4.78 21.62
C ILE A 287 -2.30 -4.86 23.08
N GLN A 288 -2.12 -3.77 23.82
CA GLN A 288 -2.54 -3.69 25.23
C GLN A 288 -4.06 -3.72 25.39
N GLY A 289 -4.80 -3.16 24.42
CA GLY A 289 -6.26 -3.15 24.40
C GLY A 289 -6.91 -4.47 23.99
N GLN A 290 -6.11 -5.47 23.59
CA GLN A 290 -6.64 -6.77 23.17
C GLN A 290 -7.15 -7.57 24.37
N GLY A 291 -8.42 -7.98 24.33
CA GLY A 291 -9.05 -8.79 25.38
C GLY A 291 -8.44 -10.20 25.48
N GLU A 292 -8.73 -10.90 26.57
CA GLU A 292 -8.27 -12.27 26.81
C GLU A 292 -8.76 -13.25 25.74
N SER A 293 -9.96 -13.02 25.19
CA SER A 293 -10.51 -13.80 24.09
C SER A 293 -9.76 -13.69 22.76
N GLY A 294 -8.95 -12.61 22.58
CA GLY A 294 -8.29 -12.26 21.35
C GLY A 294 -8.98 -11.14 20.54
N GLY A 295 -10.21 -10.77 20.91
CA GLY A 295 -10.94 -9.67 20.29
C GLY A 295 -10.71 -8.32 20.99
N TRP A 296 -11.29 -7.27 20.42
CA TRP A 296 -11.35 -5.92 20.99
C TRP A 296 -12.80 -5.50 21.15
N VAL A 297 -13.06 -4.67 22.13
CA VAL A 297 -14.37 -4.04 22.35
C VAL A 297 -14.24 -2.53 22.44
N TYR A 298 -15.37 -1.84 22.49
CA TYR A 298 -15.38 -0.39 22.70
C TYR A 298 -14.57 0.01 23.94
N CYS A 299 -13.86 1.13 23.82
CA CYS A 299 -13.01 1.68 24.87
C CYS A 299 -11.87 0.75 25.34
N PHE A 300 -11.54 -0.29 24.59
CA PHE A 300 -10.58 -1.33 24.98
C PHE A 300 -10.82 -1.86 26.39
N ALA A 301 -12.09 -1.99 26.77
CA ALA A 301 -12.46 -2.56 28.05
C ALA A 301 -11.99 -4.01 28.13
N SER A 302 -11.36 -4.38 29.25
CA SER A 302 -10.95 -5.77 29.49
C SER A 302 -12.18 -6.65 29.61
N THR A 303 -12.42 -7.48 28.61
CA THR A 303 -13.54 -8.43 28.57
C THR A 303 -13.12 -9.73 27.92
N ASN A 304 -13.84 -10.81 28.21
CA ASN A 304 -13.68 -12.09 27.51
C ASN A 304 -14.50 -12.14 26.20
N SER A 305 -14.93 -11.00 25.67
CA SER A 305 -15.66 -10.91 24.43
C SER A 305 -14.95 -10.00 23.44
N GLY A 306 -15.34 -10.05 22.17
CA GLY A 306 -14.86 -9.15 21.12
C GLY A 306 -16.03 -8.63 20.30
N ASP A 307 -15.83 -7.48 19.70
CA ASP A 307 -16.69 -6.87 18.70
C ASP A 307 -15.93 -6.88 17.37
N ASN A 308 -16.36 -7.69 16.41
CA ASN A 308 -15.63 -7.88 15.17
C ASN A 308 -15.62 -6.63 14.29
N SER A 309 -16.62 -5.76 14.39
CA SER A 309 -16.62 -4.47 13.65
C SER A 309 -15.51 -3.53 14.13
N VAL A 310 -15.15 -3.60 15.41
CA VAL A 310 -13.98 -2.92 15.99
C VAL A 310 -12.70 -3.67 15.64
N GLY A 311 -12.72 -5.00 15.84
CA GLY A 311 -11.54 -5.86 15.72
C GLY A 311 -10.88 -5.81 14.35
N PHE A 312 -11.64 -5.74 13.27
CA PHE A 312 -11.06 -5.72 11.91
C PHE A 312 -10.10 -4.56 11.66
N TRP A 313 -10.40 -3.37 12.19
CA TRP A 313 -9.48 -2.23 12.07
C TRP A 313 -8.22 -2.42 12.90
N GLN A 314 -8.34 -3.00 14.09
CA GLN A 314 -7.19 -3.29 14.93
C GLN A 314 -6.28 -4.35 14.28
N ILE A 315 -6.86 -5.40 13.68
CA ILE A 315 -6.12 -6.48 13.01
C ILE A 315 -5.39 -5.95 11.77
N GLN A 316 -6.03 -5.10 10.96
CA GLN A 316 -5.40 -4.44 9.82
C GLN A 316 -4.27 -3.51 10.25
N ALA A 317 -4.50 -2.70 11.30
CA ALA A 317 -3.49 -1.80 11.85
C ALA A 317 -2.27 -2.58 12.38
N LEU A 318 -2.48 -3.68 13.13
CA LEU A 318 -1.39 -4.53 13.60
C LEU A 318 -0.58 -5.14 12.45
N LYS A 319 -1.23 -5.55 11.35
CA LYS A 319 -0.51 -6.06 10.17
C LYS A 319 0.30 -4.97 9.50
N ALA A 320 -0.24 -3.75 9.35
CA ALA A 320 0.51 -2.62 8.84
C ALA A 320 1.71 -2.26 9.75
N CYS A 321 1.51 -2.25 11.07
CA CYS A 321 2.58 -2.08 12.06
C CYS A 321 3.67 -3.15 11.91
N TYR A 322 3.29 -4.41 11.72
CA TYR A 322 4.25 -5.49 11.48
C TYR A 322 5.15 -5.22 10.27
N HIS A 323 4.60 -4.66 9.20
CA HIS A 323 5.36 -4.35 7.98
C HIS A 323 6.28 -3.14 8.11
N THR A 324 6.12 -2.29 9.13
CA THR A 324 7.05 -1.17 9.36
C THR A 324 8.44 -1.63 9.78
N GLY A 325 8.56 -2.82 10.37
CA GLY A 325 9.81 -3.31 10.96
C GLY A 325 10.20 -2.61 12.28
N LEU A 326 9.34 -1.76 12.84
CA LEU A 326 9.64 -1.02 14.07
C LEU A 326 9.67 -1.90 15.33
N TRP A 327 9.02 -3.05 15.31
CA TRP A 327 9.02 -3.99 16.42
C TRP A 327 10.03 -5.11 16.19
N THR A 328 10.95 -5.27 17.14
CA THR A 328 11.97 -6.32 17.13
C THR A 328 11.52 -7.61 17.83
N ASP A 329 10.44 -7.54 18.58
CA ASP A 329 9.86 -8.67 19.32
C ASP A 329 8.66 -9.30 18.57
N SER A 330 8.15 -10.41 19.12
CA SER A 330 7.05 -11.17 18.51
C SER A 330 5.65 -10.71 18.96
N LYS A 331 5.50 -9.59 19.69
CA LYS A 331 4.21 -9.20 20.28
C LYS A 331 3.13 -8.92 19.23
N LEU A 332 3.47 -8.29 18.09
CA LEU A 332 2.53 -8.10 16.99
C LEU A 332 2.04 -9.43 16.41
N LYS A 333 2.95 -10.37 16.13
CA LYS A 333 2.59 -11.70 15.63
C LYS A 333 1.73 -12.47 16.63
N LYS A 334 2.04 -12.39 17.92
CA LYS A 334 1.25 -13.03 18.97
C LYS A 334 -0.16 -12.45 19.06
N SER A 335 -0.29 -11.13 19.03
CA SER A 335 -1.59 -10.45 19.03
C SER A 335 -2.41 -10.80 17.79
N GLY A 336 -1.81 -10.76 16.59
CA GLY A 336 -2.46 -11.16 15.34
C GLY A 336 -2.96 -12.61 15.38
N ARG A 337 -2.14 -13.56 15.84
CA ARG A 337 -2.55 -14.97 15.97
C ARG A 337 -3.74 -15.14 16.93
N LYS A 338 -3.67 -14.50 18.09
CA LYS A 338 -4.75 -14.52 19.08
C LYS A 338 -6.06 -13.94 18.53
N ALA A 339 -5.95 -12.92 17.67
CA ALA A 339 -7.10 -12.34 16.97
C ALA A 339 -7.73 -13.32 15.96
N LEU A 340 -6.90 -14.07 15.21
CA LEU A 340 -7.41 -15.09 14.30
C LEU A 340 -8.13 -16.22 15.04
N GLU A 341 -7.62 -16.68 16.18
CA GLU A 341 -8.29 -17.67 17.05
C GLU A 341 -9.66 -17.17 17.54
N TRP A 342 -9.79 -15.87 17.80
CA TRP A 342 -11.08 -15.25 18.11
C TRP A 342 -12.03 -15.28 16.89
N LEU A 343 -11.54 -14.91 15.72
CA LEU A 343 -12.35 -14.89 14.48
C LEU A 343 -12.81 -16.30 14.07
N GLU A 344 -11.99 -17.32 14.28
CA GLU A 344 -12.38 -18.72 14.06
C GLU A 344 -13.58 -19.13 14.92
N LYS A 345 -13.58 -18.71 16.20
CA LYS A 345 -14.70 -18.95 17.12
C LYS A 345 -15.94 -18.11 16.80
N ALA A 346 -15.73 -16.95 16.14
CA ALA A 346 -16.81 -16.06 15.72
C ALA A 346 -17.47 -16.50 14.39
N GLN A 347 -16.92 -17.50 13.71
CA GLN A 347 -17.46 -18.01 12.46
C GLN A 347 -18.51 -19.11 12.71
N GLY A 348 -19.67 -18.96 12.09
CA GLY A 348 -20.73 -19.98 12.11
C GLY A 348 -20.47 -21.12 11.12
N ALA A 349 -21.22 -22.20 11.25
CA ALA A 349 -21.11 -23.40 10.40
C ALA A 349 -21.37 -23.10 8.89
N ASN A 350 -22.14 -22.06 8.58
CA ASN A 350 -22.40 -21.57 7.23
C ASN A 350 -21.25 -20.75 6.62
N GLY A 351 -20.18 -20.49 7.37
CA GLY A 351 -19.04 -19.69 6.97
C GLY A 351 -19.14 -18.20 7.29
N ALA A 352 -20.31 -17.72 7.72
CA ALA A 352 -20.52 -16.32 8.06
C ALA A 352 -19.88 -15.96 9.40
N ILE A 353 -19.35 -14.73 9.51
CA ILE A 353 -18.78 -14.21 10.75
C ILE A 353 -19.78 -13.29 11.44
N GLY A 354 -19.88 -13.46 12.76
CA GLY A 354 -20.82 -12.73 13.58
C GLY A 354 -20.26 -11.42 14.13
N TYR A 355 -21.14 -10.62 14.72
CA TYR A 355 -20.80 -9.33 15.32
C TYR A 355 -20.07 -9.52 16.66
N ARG A 356 -20.66 -10.34 17.55
CA ARG A 356 -20.06 -10.76 18.83
C ARG A 356 -20.13 -12.28 18.92
N GLY A 357 -18.96 -12.93 18.90
CA GLY A 357 -18.94 -14.35 18.66
C GLY A 357 -19.62 -14.67 17.32
N ASN A 358 -20.35 -15.77 17.22
CA ASN A 358 -21.05 -16.18 16.00
C ASN A 358 -22.47 -15.60 15.85
N SER A 359 -22.87 -14.61 16.65
CA SER A 359 -24.17 -13.94 16.58
C SER A 359 -24.10 -12.69 15.70
N GLY A 360 -25.24 -12.29 15.09
CA GLY A 360 -25.34 -11.10 14.26
C GLY A 360 -24.50 -11.20 12.96
N GLN A 361 -24.56 -12.36 12.31
CA GLN A 361 -23.83 -12.65 11.08
C GLN A 361 -24.29 -11.74 9.92
N SER A 362 -23.33 -11.29 9.10
CA SER A 362 -23.62 -10.51 7.89
C SER A 362 -22.52 -10.68 6.83
N PRO A 363 -22.82 -10.40 5.55
CA PRO A 363 -21.79 -10.38 4.51
C PRO A 363 -20.65 -9.44 4.80
N GLY A 364 -20.92 -8.24 5.32
CA GLY A 364 -19.87 -7.26 5.62
C GLY A 364 -18.91 -7.69 6.74
N LEU A 365 -19.43 -8.29 7.81
CA LEU A 365 -18.59 -8.86 8.86
C LEU A 365 -17.81 -10.06 8.35
N THR A 366 -18.41 -10.87 7.49
CA THR A 366 -17.71 -12.01 6.90
C THR A 366 -16.56 -11.56 6.00
N GLY A 367 -16.76 -10.52 5.19
CA GLY A 367 -15.69 -9.93 4.38
C GLY A 367 -14.52 -9.42 5.22
N GLY A 368 -14.83 -8.71 6.30
CA GLY A 368 -13.81 -8.24 7.26
C GLY A 368 -13.00 -9.37 7.85
N GLY A 369 -13.65 -10.43 8.30
CA GLY A 369 -12.96 -11.58 8.87
C GLY A 369 -12.15 -12.38 7.86
N VAL A 370 -12.67 -12.60 6.65
CA VAL A 370 -11.91 -13.25 5.56
C VAL A 370 -10.67 -12.45 5.22
N LEU A 371 -10.78 -11.13 5.10
CA LEU A 371 -9.64 -10.25 4.87
C LEU A 371 -8.60 -10.38 5.99
N CYS A 372 -9.03 -10.42 7.25
CA CYS A 372 -8.12 -10.60 8.39
C CYS A 372 -7.38 -11.95 8.34
N PHE A 373 -8.06 -13.04 7.99
CA PHE A 373 -7.40 -14.34 7.76
C PHE A 373 -6.34 -14.23 6.66
N GLN A 374 -6.69 -13.59 5.53
CA GLN A 374 -5.77 -13.42 4.40
C GLN A 374 -4.54 -12.58 4.76
N MET A 375 -4.74 -11.47 5.46
CA MET A 375 -3.65 -10.58 5.87
C MET A 375 -2.64 -11.24 6.82
N TRP A 376 -3.07 -12.24 7.60
CA TRP A 376 -2.24 -12.95 8.57
C TRP A 376 -1.93 -14.40 8.16
N ASP A 377 -1.74 -14.61 6.85
CA ASP A 377 -1.25 -15.85 6.25
C ASP A 377 -2.18 -17.08 6.44
N ALA A 378 -3.43 -16.84 6.81
CA ALA A 378 -4.47 -17.86 6.96
C ALA A 378 -5.53 -17.84 5.83
N GLY A 379 -5.24 -17.20 4.70
CA GLY A 379 -6.17 -17.08 3.56
C GLY A 379 -6.56 -18.41 2.91
N ARG A 380 -5.74 -19.44 3.07
CA ARG A 380 -6.01 -20.81 2.60
C ARG A 380 -6.69 -21.69 3.65
N SER A 381 -6.92 -21.19 4.85
CA SER A 381 -7.58 -21.94 5.90
C SER A 381 -8.99 -22.37 5.49
N ARG A 382 -9.52 -23.39 6.15
CA ARG A 382 -10.92 -23.79 5.99
C ARG A 382 -11.86 -22.63 6.28
N ASN A 383 -11.54 -21.83 7.29
CA ASN A 383 -12.33 -20.69 7.73
C ASN A 383 -12.39 -19.59 6.65
N ALA A 384 -11.25 -19.20 6.06
CA ALA A 384 -11.22 -18.23 4.98
C ALA A 384 -12.03 -18.71 3.76
N ARG A 385 -11.82 -19.95 3.31
CA ARG A 385 -12.57 -20.53 2.16
C ARG A 385 -14.07 -20.64 2.44
N SER A 386 -14.45 -21.00 3.66
CA SER A 386 -15.86 -21.06 4.05
C SER A 386 -16.51 -19.68 4.04
N GLY A 387 -15.79 -18.66 4.49
CA GLY A 387 -16.22 -17.26 4.42
C GLY A 387 -16.37 -16.76 2.98
N VAL A 388 -15.42 -17.05 2.10
CA VAL A 388 -15.53 -16.72 0.66
C VAL A 388 -16.76 -17.37 0.05
N LYS A 389 -17.01 -18.66 0.32
CA LYS A 389 -18.21 -19.36 -0.18
C LYS A 389 -19.52 -18.72 0.33
N TYR A 390 -19.51 -18.16 1.53
CA TYR A 390 -20.64 -17.39 2.03
C TYR A 390 -20.79 -16.06 1.30
N LEU A 391 -19.69 -15.33 1.08
CA LEU A 391 -19.68 -14.04 0.39
C LEU A 391 -20.18 -14.17 -1.05
N SER A 392 -19.71 -15.13 -1.82
CA SER A 392 -20.11 -15.33 -3.22
C SER A 392 -21.62 -15.52 -3.40
N LYS A 393 -22.31 -15.98 -2.35
CA LYS A 393 -23.76 -16.19 -2.37
C LYS A 393 -24.59 -15.03 -1.81
N ASN A 394 -23.97 -14.17 -0.97
CA ASN A 394 -24.70 -13.20 -0.16
C ASN A 394 -24.18 -11.76 -0.31
N SER A 395 -23.23 -11.49 -1.22
CA SER A 395 -22.71 -10.15 -1.46
C SER A 395 -23.24 -9.62 -2.80
N ASP A 396 -24.43 -9.04 -2.77
CA ASP A 396 -24.98 -8.27 -3.89
C ASP A 396 -24.70 -6.79 -3.69
N PHE A 397 -24.58 -6.06 -4.80
CA PHE A 397 -24.30 -4.65 -4.81
C PHE A 397 -25.22 -3.93 -5.80
N ASN A 398 -26.26 -3.27 -5.28
CA ASN A 398 -27.18 -2.44 -6.06
C ASN A 398 -27.20 -1.04 -5.49
N TRP A 399 -26.65 -0.06 -6.21
CA TRP A 399 -26.56 1.30 -5.71
C TRP A 399 -27.93 1.87 -5.32
N GLY A 400 -27.99 2.49 -4.15
CA GLY A 400 -29.23 3.03 -3.60
C GLY A 400 -30.01 2.06 -2.72
N GLU A 401 -29.63 0.79 -2.65
CA GLU A 401 -30.20 -0.22 -1.77
C GLU A 401 -29.30 -0.47 -0.52
N GLU A 402 -29.86 -1.07 0.53
CA GLU A 402 -29.09 -1.40 1.75
C GLU A 402 -27.94 -2.37 1.49
N ASN A 403 -28.03 -3.20 0.46
CA ASN A 403 -27.01 -4.17 0.09
C ASN A 403 -25.76 -3.51 -0.51
N ALA A 404 -25.81 -2.26 -0.97
CA ALA A 404 -24.66 -1.51 -1.49
C ALA A 404 -23.88 -0.75 -0.40
N ASN A 405 -23.93 -1.20 0.85
CA ASN A 405 -23.21 -0.56 1.95
C ASN A 405 -21.70 -0.52 1.69
N LEU A 406 -21.14 0.65 1.34
CA LEU A 406 -19.73 0.82 0.99
C LEU A 406 -18.78 0.40 2.12
N TYR A 407 -19.17 0.56 3.38
CA TYR A 407 -18.34 0.14 4.50
C TYR A 407 -18.14 -1.38 4.54
N TYR A 408 -19.19 -2.14 4.22
CA TYR A 408 -19.10 -3.60 4.12
C TYR A 408 -18.38 -4.05 2.85
N HIS A 409 -18.67 -3.40 1.74
CA HIS A 409 -18.08 -3.75 0.46
C HIS A 409 -16.59 -3.38 0.35
N TYR A 410 -16.11 -2.43 1.14
CA TYR A 410 -14.67 -2.19 1.32
C TYR A 410 -13.93 -3.47 1.75
N TYR A 411 -14.50 -4.24 2.68
CA TYR A 411 -13.92 -5.52 3.08
C TYR A 411 -14.15 -6.63 2.04
N ASN A 412 -15.38 -6.72 1.51
CA ASN A 412 -15.74 -7.77 0.57
C ASN A 412 -14.90 -7.71 -0.71
N ALA A 413 -14.67 -6.51 -1.25
CA ALA A 413 -13.85 -6.30 -2.44
C ALA A 413 -12.42 -6.80 -2.24
N GLN A 414 -11.79 -6.45 -1.11
CA GLN A 414 -10.44 -6.90 -0.78
C GLN A 414 -10.39 -8.42 -0.55
N ALA A 415 -11.35 -8.96 0.21
CA ALA A 415 -11.41 -10.39 0.50
C ALA A 415 -11.57 -11.24 -0.76
N LEU A 416 -12.45 -10.81 -1.69
CA LEU A 416 -12.75 -11.56 -2.91
C LEU A 416 -11.65 -11.44 -3.97
N ILE A 417 -11.03 -10.25 -4.15
CA ILE A 417 -9.88 -10.14 -5.07
C ILE A 417 -8.68 -10.93 -4.57
N ASN A 418 -8.42 -10.93 -3.26
CA ASN A 418 -7.36 -11.74 -2.67
C ASN A 418 -7.58 -13.24 -2.82
N HIS A 419 -8.84 -13.67 -2.86
CA HIS A 419 -9.19 -15.05 -3.18
C HIS A 419 -9.03 -15.34 -4.67
N GLY A 420 -9.50 -14.43 -5.54
CA GLY A 420 -9.45 -14.54 -7.00
C GLY A 420 -10.48 -15.51 -7.59
N GLY A 421 -10.28 -15.90 -8.85
CA GLY A 421 -11.12 -16.85 -9.56
C GLY A 421 -12.55 -16.37 -9.81
N VAL A 422 -13.45 -17.32 -10.06
CA VAL A 422 -14.86 -17.04 -10.43
C VAL A 422 -15.61 -16.23 -9.38
N ASP A 423 -15.32 -16.45 -8.08
CA ASP A 423 -15.95 -15.69 -7.00
C ASP A 423 -15.66 -14.19 -7.10
N TRP A 424 -14.41 -13.85 -7.45
CA TRP A 424 -14.01 -12.47 -7.72
C TRP A 424 -14.65 -11.93 -9.01
N GLU A 425 -14.62 -12.67 -10.10
CA GLU A 425 -15.14 -12.24 -11.39
C GLU A 425 -16.63 -11.87 -11.31
N VAL A 426 -17.41 -12.75 -10.66
CA VAL A 426 -18.85 -12.52 -10.44
C VAL A 426 -19.10 -11.30 -9.55
N TYR A 427 -18.34 -11.15 -8.47
CA TYR A 427 -18.52 -10.03 -7.57
C TYR A 427 -18.06 -8.71 -8.20
N ASN A 428 -16.94 -8.72 -8.92
CA ASN A 428 -16.42 -7.55 -9.63
C ASN A 428 -17.44 -6.96 -10.62
N ALA A 429 -18.12 -7.82 -11.37
CA ALA A 429 -19.16 -7.41 -12.30
C ALA A 429 -20.36 -6.71 -11.61
N LYS A 430 -20.60 -6.96 -10.32
CA LYS A 430 -21.69 -6.34 -9.57
C LYS A 430 -21.37 -4.92 -9.11
N PHE A 431 -20.15 -4.66 -8.61
CA PHE A 431 -19.89 -3.38 -7.94
C PHE A 431 -19.14 -2.36 -8.81
N ARG A 432 -18.26 -2.80 -9.71
CA ARG A 432 -17.40 -1.90 -10.51
C ARG A 432 -18.22 -0.88 -11.30
N ASP A 433 -19.12 -1.36 -12.12
CA ASP A 433 -19.90 -0.50 -13.03
C ASP A 433 -20.89 0.38 -12.26
N GLU A 434 -21.44 -0.13 -11.16
CA GLU A 434 -22.29 0.65 -10.27
C GLU A 434 -21.53 1.79 -9.57
N LEU A 435 -20.28 1.56 -9.12
CA LEU A 435 -19.45 2.64 -8.58
C LEU A 435 -19.14 3.69 -9.64
N LEU A 436 -18.70 3.27 -10.84
CA LEU A 436 -18.36 4.20 -11.92
C LEU A 436 -19.55 5.06 -12.34
N LYS A 437 -20.73 4.45 -12.48
CA LYS A 437 -21.97 5.14 -12.88
C LYS A 437 -22.44 6.16 -11.84
N ASN A 438 -22.19 5.91 -10.56
CA ASN A 438 -22.70 6.72 -9.46
C ASN A 438 -21.68 7.70 -8.87
N GLN A 439 -20.51 7.88 -9.51
CA GLN A 439 -19.58 8.95 -9.16
C GLN A 439 -20.16 10.29 -9.61
N ALA A 440 -20.20 11.25 -8.69
CA ALA A 440 -20.61 12.63 -8.99
C ALA A 440 -19.59 13.34 -9.90
N GLY A 441 -20.04 14.36 -10.62
CA GLY A 441 -19.18 15.11 -11.54
C GLY A 441 -17.96 15.79 -10.90
N ASP A 442 -18.02 16.05 -9.59
CA ASP A 442 -16.90 16.60 -8.80
C ASP A 442 -15.89 15.52 -8.33
N GLY A 443 -16.16 14.25 -8.60
CA GLY A 443 -15.33 13.11 -8.22
C GLY A 443 -15.73 12.42 -6.91
N SER A 444 -16.72 12.92 -6.19
CA SER A 444 -17.20 12.34 -4.93
C SER A 444 -18.24 11.23 -5.16
N TRP A 445 -18.48 10.46 -4.09
CA TRP A 445 -19.66 9.59 -3.99
C TRP A 445 -20.53 10.04 -2.81
N ASN A 446 -21.83 10.02 -3.06
CA ASN A 446 -22.81 10.29 -2.02
C ASN A 446 -23.64 9.03 -1.77
N GLN A 447 -23.43 8.43 -0.62
CA GLN A 447 -24.26 7.33 -0.15
C GLN A 447 -24.82 7.69 1.22
N SER A 448 -26.07 8.18 1.21
CA SER A 448 -26.81 8.53 2.42
C SER A 448 -27.95 7.53 2.65
N GLY A 449 -28.33 7.33 3.91
CA GLY A 449 -29.51 6.54 4.27
C GLY A 449 -29.30 5.02 4.35
N VAL A 450 -28.11 4.51 4.05
CA VAL A 450 -27.78 3.09 4.18
C VAL A 450 -27.44 2.78 5.64
N LYS A 451 -28.15 1.82 6.23
CA LYS A 451 -27.93 1.41 7.62
C LYS A 451 -26.50 0.92 7.82
N HIS A 452 -25.82 1.45 8.84
CA HIS A 452 -24.40 1.18 9.12
C HIS A 452 -23.44 1.49 7.96
N GLY A 453 -23.88 2.28 6.99
CA GLY A 453 -23.07 2.75 5.87
C GLY A 453 -22.23 3.99 6.23
N PRO A 454 -21.64 4.63 5.20
CA PRO A 454 -20.86 5.85 5.37
C PRO A 454 -21.65 6.94 6.06
N VAL A 455 -21.02 7.62 7.01
CA VAL A 455 -21.68 8.69 7.79
C VAL A 455 -21.74 10.02 7.05
N ASN A 456 -21.00 10.18 5.98
CA ASN A 456 -20.94 11.39 5.14
C ASN A 456 -20.30 11.09 3.76
N ASN A 457 -20.38 12.06 2.85
CA ASN A 457 -19.79 11.96 1.50
C ASN A 457 -18.29 11.74 1.51
N HIS A 458 -17.58 12.30 2.51
CA HIS A 458 -16.15 12.09 2.62
C HIS A 458 -15.81 10.61 2.85
N MET A 459 -16.47 9.98 3.83
CA MET A 459 -16.28 8.55 4.09
C MET A 459 -16.71 7.70 2.90
N ALA A 460 -17.85 8.03 2.26
CA ALA A 460 -18.32 7.33 1.06
C ALA A 460 -17.29 7.42 -0.07
N THR A 461 -16.74 8.61 -0.32
CA THR A 461 -15.72 8.83 -1.35
C THR A 461 -14.45 8.06 -1.06
N CYS A 462 -13.93 8.10 0.18
CA CYS A 462 -12.75 7.32 0.54
C CYS A 462 -12.95 5.81 0.36
N LEU A 463 -14.08 5.27 0.82
CA LEU A 463 -14.37 3.83 0.72
C LEU A 463 -14.55 3.39 -0.73
N ALA A 464 -15.28 4.17 -1.55
CA ALA A 464 -15.45 3.89 -2.98
C ALA A 464 -14.10 3.94 -3.73
N THR A 465 -13.24 4.92 -3.41
CA THR A 465 -11.88 5.02 -3.94
C THR A 465 -11.08 3.76 -3.59
N LEU A 466 -11.05 3.38 -2.31
CA LEU A 466 -10.35 2.18 -1.85
C LEU A 466 -10.90 0.88 -2.46
N MET A 467 -12.20 0.82 -2.78
CA MET A 467 -12.80 -0.29 -3.52
C MET A 467 -12.36 -0.33 -4.98
N LEU A 468 -12.15 0.82 -5.64
CA LEU A 468 -11.60 0.88 -7.00
C LEU A 468 -10.08 0.70 -7.05
N GLU A 469 -9.38 0.88 -5.94
CA GLU A 469 -7.96 0.62 -5.82
C GLU A 469 -7.60 -0.84 -5.54
N VAL A 470 -8.56 -1.70 -5.23
CA VAL A 470 -8.29 -3.12 -4.91
C VAL A 470 -7.54 -3.85 -6.02
N TYR A 471 -7.70 -3.42 -7.27
CA TYR A 471 -7.04 -4.02 -8.43
C TYR A 471 -5.51 -3.95 -8.38
N TYR A 472 -4.95 -2.95 -7.71
CA TYR A 472 -3.51 -2.71 -7.61
C TYR A 472 -3.00 -2.40 -6.19
N ARG A 473 -3.90 -2.15 -5.23
CA ARG A 473 -3.56 -1.90 -3.85
C ARG A 473 -3.43 -3.21 -3.08
N PHE A 474 -2.28 -3.85 -3.22
CA PHE A 474 -1.99 -5.06 -2.43
C PHE A 474 -1.20 -4.70 -1.18
N LEU A 475 -1.71 -5.15 -0.05
CA LEU A 475 -0.92 -5.21 1.16
C LEU A 475 0.03 -6.41 1.07
N PRO A 476 1.28 -6.28 1.53
CA PRO A 476 2.17 -7.42 1.64
C PRO A 476 1.50 -8.55 2.44
N GLY A 477 1.55 -9.77 1.94
CA GLY A 477 0.98 -10.95 2.59
C GLY A 477 -0.50 -11.25 2.29
N THR A 478 -1.19 -10.43 1.48
CA THR A 478 -2.56 -10.75 1.08
C THR A 478 -2.65 -11.75 -0.10
N GLY A 479 -1.53 -12.04 -0.75
CA GLY A 479 -1.44 -13.08 -1.79
C GLY A 479 -2.01 -12.72 -3.18
N ALA A 480 -2.71 -11.60 -3.33
CA ALA A 480 -3.35 -11.20 -4.58
C ALA A 480 -2.40 -10.69 -5.68
N GLY A 481 -1.11 -10.73 -5.47
CA GLY A 481 -0.11 -10.19 -6.40
C GLY A 481 0.79 -11.23 -7.07
N THR A 482 0.58 -12.51 -6.81
CA THR A 482 1.48 -13.58 -7.24
C THR A 482 0.84 -14.51 -8.27
N LYS A 483 0.32 -13.96 -9.37
CA LYS A 483 0.10 -14.73 -10.59
C LYS A 483 1.18 -14.42 -11.59
#